data_f45ea545350d7dba883d0c5d0fd9404b
#
_entry.id   f45ea545350d7dba883d0c5d0fd9404b
#
_cell.length_a   1.000
_cell.length_b   1.000
_cell.length_c   1.000
_cell.angle_alpha   90.00
_cell.angle_beta   90.00
_cell.angle_gamma   90.00
#
_symmetry.space_group_name_H-M   'P 1'
#
loop_
_entity.id
_entity.type
_entity.pdbx_description
1 polymer ?
#
loop_
_entity_poly.entity_id
_entity_poly.type
_entity_poly.pdbx_seq_one_letter_code
_entity_poly.pdbx_strand_id
1 'polypeptide(L)'
;LRLYKAIYDFVIEITQVEFVNVVKTMPRNANVLAAIIDDLKPECVAGTIAGYDTLVVISPSADAALEFKKMTIEHINHDAIGIATEDD
;
A
#
# COMPACT_ATOMS: atom_id res chain seq x y z
N LEU A 1 -1.43 0.57 15.02
CA LEU A 1 -2.49 0.06 14.17
C LEU A 1 -1.97 -1.10 13.33
N ARG A 2 -2.77 -2.14 13.20
CA ARG A 2 -2.37 -3.34 12.48
C ARG A 2 -1.97 -3.08 11.04
N LEU A 3 -2.70 -2.19 10.36
CA LEU A 3 -2.39 -1.84 8.98
C LEU A 3 -1.03 -1.16 8.88
N TYR A 4 -0.72 -0.26 9.79
CA TYR A 4 0.55 0.46 9.74
C TYR A 4 1.72 -0.51 9.93
N LYS A 5 1.56 -1.47 10.84
CA LYS A 5 2.62 -2.44 11.04
C LYS A 5 2.79 -3.33 9.83
N ALA A 6 1.70 -3.73 9.18
CA ALA A 6 1.78 -4.55 7.99
C ALA A 6 2.45 -3.80 6.85
N ILE A 7 2.15 -2.51 6.69
CA ILE A 7 2.82 -1.69 5.69
C ILE A 7 4.32 -1.65 5.95
N TYR A 8 4.69 -1.41 7.20
CA TYR A 8 6.10 -1.36 7.58
C TYR A 8 6.79 -2.68 7.28
N ASP A 9 6.15 -3.81 7.59
CA ASP A 9 6.76 -5.11 7.45
C ASP A 9 6.79 -5.60 6.00
N PHE A 10 5.78 -5.27 5.21
CA PHE A 10 5.58 -5.95 3.93
C PHE A 10 5.76 -5.09 2.69
N VAL A 11 5.54 -3.79 2.76
CA VAL A 11 5.48 -2.97 1.55
C VAL A 11 6.86 -2.53 1.11
N ILE A 12 7.15 -2.71 -0.17
CA ILE A 12 8.42 -2.32 -0.76
C ILE A 12 8.27 -1.00 -1.50
N GLU A 13 7.21 -0.85 -2.26
CA GLU A 13 7.00 0.39 -3.01
C GLU A 13 5.51 0.56 -3.33
N ILE A 14 5.11 1.77 -3.63
CA ILE A 14 3.74 2.07 -4.03
C ILE A 14 3.77 3.09 -5.16
N THR A 15 2.96 2.84 -6.19
CA THR A 15 2.85 3.71 -7.35
C THR A 15 1.38 4.01 -7.60
N GLN A 16 1.05 5.30 -7.69
CA GLN A 16 -0.33 5.69 -7.99
C GLN A 16 -0.52 5.93 -9.47
N VAL A 17 -1.61 5.37 -10.02
CA VAL A 17 -2.05 5.64 -11.39
C VAL A 17 -3.51 6.01 -11.27
N GLU A 18 -3.83 7.29 -11.43
CA GLU A 18 -5.21 7.78 -11.34
C GLU A 18 -5.83 7.38 -9.98
N PHE A 19 -6.90 6.60 -9.98
CA PHE A 19 -7.56 6.19 -8.75
C PHE A 19 -7.08 4.82 -8.26
N VAL A 20 -5.94 4.34 -8.75
CA VAL A 20 -5.42 3.03 -8.40
C VAL A 20 -4.02 3.17 -7.81
N ASN A 21 -3.72 2.41 -6.77
CA ASN A 21 -2.35 2.26 -6.30
C ASN A 21 -1.89 0.84 -6.55
N VAL A 22 -0.70 0.71 -7.13
CA VAL A 22 -0.05 -0.58 -7.29
C VAL A 22 0.98 -0.69 -6.18
N VAL A 23 0.78 -1.64 -5.27
CA VAL A 23 1.60 -1.80 -4.08
C VAL A 23 2.43 -3.07 -4.26
N LYS A 24 3.74 -2.92 -4.21
CA LYS A 24 4.64 -4.08 -4.25
C LYS A 24 4.98 -4.47 -2.83
N THR A 25 4.93 -5.77 -2.56
CA THR A 25 5.20 -6.29 -1.23
C THR A 25 6.28 -7.35 -1.29
N MET A 26 6.71 -7.79 -0.12
CA MET A 26 7.52 -8.98 -0.03
C MET A 26 6.73 -10.16 -0.60
N PRO A 27 7.40 -11.17 -1.16
CA PRO A 27 6.70 -12.33 -1.74
C PRO A 27 5.73 -12.96 -0.75
N ARG A 28 4.56 -13.33 -1.25
CA ARG A 28 3.50 -14.01 -0.48
C ARG A 28 2.75 -13.12 0.47
N ASN A 29 3.08 -11.82 0.53
CA ASN A 29 2.46 -10.96 1.53
C ASN A 29 1.40 -10.02 0.96
N ALA A 30 1.19 -10.03 -0.36
CA ALA A 30 0.19 -9.13 -0.93
C ALA A 30 -1.22 -9.48 -0.44
N ASN A 31 -1.58 -10.75 -0.38
CA ASN A 31 -2.91 -11.11 0.09
C ASN A 31 -3.06 -10.94 1.59
N VAL A 32 -1.99 -11.02 2.36
CA VAL A 32 -2.08 -10.73 3.79
C VAL A 32 -2.42 -9.26 3.99
N LEU A 33 -1.73 -8.38 3.26
CA LEU A 33 -2.00 -6.95 3.35
C LEU A 33 -3.42 -6.64 2.85
N ALA A 34 -3.83 -7.27 1.74
CA ALA A 34 -5.16 -7.05 1.20
C ALA A 34 -6.24 -7.44 2.21
N ALA A 35 -6.06 -8.55 2.91
CA ALA A 35 -7.02 -8.99 3.90
C ALA A 35 -7.15 -7.99 5.05
N ILE A 36 -6.05 -7.40 5.47
CA ILE A 36 -6.06 -6.40 6.54
C ILE A 36 -6.82 -5.15 6.07
N ILE A 37 -6.56 -4.71 4.84
CA ILE A 37 -7.24 -3.54 4.30
C ILE A 37 -8.73 -3.83 4.15
N ASP A 38 -9.07 -5.01 3.63
CA ASP A 38 -10.48 -5.37 3.42
C ASP A 38 -11.23 -5.46 4.75
N ASP A 39 -10.60 -5.93 5.80
CA ASP A 39 -11.22 -5.97 7.12
C ASP A 39 -11.41 -4.59 7.71
N LEU A 40 -10.44 -3.71 7.51
CA LEU A 40 -10.47 -2.38 8.09
C LEU A 40 -11.45 -1.46 7.36
N LYS A 41 -11.63 -1.67 6.08
CA LYS A 41 -12.53 -0.89 5.23
C LYS A 41 -12.29 0.62 5.31
N PRO A 42 -11.06 1.08 5.00
CA PRO A 42 -10.82 2.53 5.03
C PRO A 42 -11.67 3.21 3.97
N GLU A 43 -12.13 4.42 4.26
CA GLU A 43 -12.99 5.13 3.32
C GLU A 43 -12.30 5.46 2.01
N CYS A 44 -10.99 5.59 2.02
CA CYS A 44 -10.25 5.89 0.80
C CYS A 44 -10.04 4.68 -0.10
N VAL A 45 -10.55 3.49 0.28
CA VAL A 45 -10.38 2.28 -0.51
C VAL A 45 -11.73 1.71 -0.89
N ALA A 46 -11.94 1.49 -2.18
CA ALA A 46 -13.14 0.83 -2.67
C ALA A 46 -12.98 -0.69 -2.65
N GLY A 47 -11.78 -1.17 -2.90
CA GLY A 47 -11.52 -2.61 -2.88
C GLY A 47 -10.08 -2.92 -3.25
N THR A 48 -9.70 -4.19 -3.13
CA THR A 48 -8.33 -4.62 -3.42
C THR A 48 -8.35 -5.90 -4.23
N ILE A 49 -7.27 -6.10 -4.99
CA ILE A 49 -7.03 -7.35 -5.69
C ILE A 49 -5.57 -7.71 -5.45
N ALA A 50 -5.31 -8.90 -4.93
CA ALA A 50 -3.96 -9.28 -4.54
C ALA A 50 -3.42 -10.42 -5.37
N GLY A 51 -2.16 -10.32 -5.73
CA GLY A 51 -1.41 -11.40 -6.34
C GLY A 51 -0.37 -11.92 -5.36
N TYR A 52 0.76 -12.39 -5.88
CA TYR A 52 1.81 -12.99 -5.08
C TYR A 52 2.60 -11.92 -4.30
N ASP A 53 3.02 -10.88 -5.00
CA ASP A 53 3.83 -9.80 -4.42
C ASP A 53 3.32 -8.44 -4.86
N THR A 54 2.15 -8.37 -5.45
CA THR A 54 1.58 -7.13 -5.96
C THR A 54 0.13 -7.03 -5.53
N LEU A 55 -0.22 -5.90 -5.00
CA LEU A 55 -1.57 -5.61 -4.54
C LEU A 55 -2.07 -4.39 -5.28
N VAL A 56 -3.26 -4.50 -5.85
CA VAL A 56 -3.90 -3.35 -6.50
C VAL A 56 -4.96 -2.83 -5.55
N VAL A 57 -4.85 -1.55 -5.18
CA VAL A 57 -5.81 -0.90 -4.29
C VAL A 57 -6.58 0.11 -5.11
N ILE A 58 -7.89 -0.09 -5.20
CA ILE A 58 -8.75 0.77 -6.00
C ILE A 58 -9.47 1.71 -5.06
N SER A 59 -9.42 3.00 -5.38
CA SER A 59 -10.02 4.04 -4.54
C SER A 59 -11.21 4.66 -5.27
N PRO A 60 -12.12 5.32 -4.55
CA PRO A 60 -13.29 5.95 -5.19
C PRO A 60 -12.93 7.14 -6.06
N SER A 61 -11.74 7.72 -5.88
CA SER A 61 -11.32 8.88 -6.67
C SER A 61 -9.81 8.97 -6.64
N ALA A 62 -9.25 9.82 -7.48
CA ALA A 62 -7.82 10.07 -7.49
C ALA A 62 -7.36 10.70 -6.19
N ASP A 63 -8.18 11.58 -5.61
CA ASP A 63 -7.84 12.19 -4.32
C ASP A 63 -7.81 11.14 -3.21
N ALA A 64 -8.74 10.21 -3.20
CA ALA A 64 -8.75 9.13 -2.22
C ALA A 64 -7.54 8.22 -2.41
N ALA A 65 -7.15 7.97 -3.65
CA ALA A 65 -5.97 7.17 -3.93
C ALA A 65 -4.71 7.86 -3.43
N LEU A 66 -4.64 9.18 -3.58
CA LEU A 66 -3.51 9.94 -3.08
C LEU A 66 -3.45 9.87 -1.56
N GLU A 67 -4.58 9.94 -0.91
CA GLU A 67 -4.65 9.83 0.55
C GLU A 67 -4.08 8.47 1.00
N PHE A 68 -4.48 7.39 0.33
CA PHE A 68 -3.96 6.07 0.65
C PHE A 68 -2.46 5.99 0.42
N LYS A 69 -1.99 6.57 -0.68
CA LYS A 69 -0.58 6.56 -1.00
C LYS A 69 0.23 7.31 0.04
N LYS A 70 -0.23 8.48 0.47
CA LYS A 70 0.49 9.27 1.46
C LYS A 70 0.58 8.52 2.78
N MET A 71 -0.51 7.89 3.21
CA MET A 71 -0.51 7.12 4.43
C MET A 71 0.48 5.97 4.34
N THR A 72 0.52 5.29 3.18
CA THR A 72 1.42 4.18 2.99
C THR A 72 2.88 4.63 3.06
N ILE A 73 3.21 5.73 2.40
CA ILE A 73 4.58 6.24 2.40
C ILE A 73 5.02 6.62 3.80
N GLU A 74 4.12 7.13 4.62
CA GLU A 74 4.45 7.49 5.99
C GLU A 74 4.83 6.29 6.82
N HIS A 75 4.33 5.10 6.49
CA HIS A 75 4.53 3.93 7.34
C HIS A 75 5.45 2.86 6.74
N ILE A 76 5.93 3.08 5.52
CA ILE A 76 6.84 2.14 4.89
C ILE A 76 8.17 2.13 5.63
N ASN A 77 8.89 1.01 5.56
CA ASN A 77 10.19 0.90 6.24
C ASN A 77 11.27 1.52 5.37
N HIS A 78 11.54 2.80 5.59
CA HIS A 78 12.52 3.51 4.80
C HIS A 78 13.93 3.00 5.00
N ASP A 79 14.22 2.41 6.15
CA ASP A 79 15.56 1.86 6.38
C ASP A 79 15.86 0.68 5.48
N ALA A 80 14.85 -0.14 5.18
CA ALA A 80 15.06 -1.32 4.36
C ALA A 80 15.15 -1.00 2.87
N ILE A 81 14.47 0.08 2.43
CA ILE A 81 14.43 0.39 1.00
C ILE A 81 14.78 1.82 0.73
N GLY A 82 15.20 2.54 1.72
CA GLY A 82 15.20 3.97 1.71
C GLY A 82 16.19 4.65 0.85
N ILE A 83 17.25 3.98 0.47
CA ILE A 83 18.22 4.65 -0.32
C ILE A 83 17.62 5.24 -1.55
N ALA A 84 16.74 4.49 -2.15
CA ALA A 84 16.10 4.96 -3.35
C ALA A 84 15.20 6.14 -3.10
N THR A 85 14.65 6.26 -1.92
CA THR A 85 13.74 7.34 -1.65
C THR A 85 14.41 8.57 -1.15
N GLU A 86 15.65 8.44 -0.67
CA GLU A 86 16.28 9.57 -0.12
C GLU A 86 16.87 10.45 -1.09
N ASP A 87 17.11 9.99 -2.22
CA ASP A 87 17.86 10.71 -3.14
C ASP A 87 17.13 11.68 -3.82
N ASP A 88 16.00 11.84 -3.62
CA ASP A 88 15.29 12.76 -4.29
C ASP A 88 15.09 13.97 -3.85
#